data_0e65a6607485c9a8da156db0e642980d
#
_entry.id   0e65a6607485c9a8da156db0e642980d
#
_cell.length_a   1.000
_cell.length_b   1.000
_cell.length_c   1.000
_cell.angle_alpha   90.00
_cell.angle_beta   90.00
_cell.angle_gamma   90.00
#
_symmetry.space_group_name_H-M   'P 1'
#
loop_
_entity.id
_entity.type
_entity.pdbx_description
1 polymer ?
#
loop_
_entity_poly.entity_id
_entity_poly.type
_entity_poly.pdbx_seq_one_letter_code
_entity_poly.pdbx_strand_id
1 'polypeptide(L)'
;MASYPDVLKVAQNLGGSKVLGEDVASVADLERAVGRGLPFAALKYVVRHFPQRQKTRVQQIVVPRSTLQRREEEGRLRPAESERLERIARLATLAEQVWESPEEAQRFLTAPHPQLENQAPIDLAATDLGTRRVETLLWKLEHSLPV
;
A
#
# COMPACT_ATOMS: atom_id res chain seq x y z
N MET A 1 6.44 -1.31 19.45
CA MET A 1 6.16 -0.89 18.09
C MET A 1 5.58 -2.03 17.29
N ALA A 2 4.84 -1.68 16.30
CA ALA A 2 4.16 -2.68 15.50
C ALA A 2 5.15 -3.51 14.72
N SER A 3 5.00 -4.83 14.76
CA SER A 3 5.65 -5.73 13.84
C SER A 3 4.97 -5.61 12.49
N TYR A 4 5.55 -6.22 11.46
CA TYR A 4 4.94 -6.25 10.14
C TYR A 4 3.54 -6.90 10.25
N PRO A 5 2.53 -6.37 9.56
CA PRO A 5 1.20 -6.98 9.59
C PRO A 5 1.21 -8.36 8.94
N ASP A 6 0.06 -9.01 8.92
CA ASP A 6 -0.07 -10.34 8.31
C ASP A 6 0.40 -10.29 6.85
N VAL A 7 1.55 -10.89 6.56
CA VAL A 7 2.15 -10.82 5.24
C VAL A 7 1.29 -11.51 4.18
N LEU A 8 0.50 -12.51 4.58
CA LEU A 8 -0.41 -13.17 3.64
C LEU A 8 -1.49 -12.22 3.18
N LYS A 9 -1.99 -11.38 4.08
CA LYS A 9 -2.99 -10.36 3.72
C LYS A 9 -2.39 -9.25 2.89
N VAL A 10 -1.15 -8.84 3.19
CA VAL A 10 -0.46 -7.85 2.35
C VAL A 10 -0.30 -8.41 0.93
N ALA A 11 0.13 -9.66 0.81
CA ALA A 11 0.27 -10.30 -0.50
C ALA A 11 -1.07 -10.38 -1.22
N GLN A 12 -2.16 -10.69 -0.51
CA GLN A 12 -3.51 -10.70 -1.10
C GLN A 12 -3.91 -9.32 -1.58
N ASN A 13 -3.56 -8.27 -0.83
CA ASN A 13 -3.86 -6.90 -1.23
C ASN A 13 -3.02 -6.44 -2.43
N LEU A 14 -1.95 -7.18 -2.75
CA LEU A 14 -1.16 -6.96 -3.96
C LEU A 14 -1.64 -7.83 -5.14
N GLY A 15 -2.67 -8.64 -4.92
CA GLY A 15 -3.26 -9.48 -5.96
C GLY A 15 -3.10 -10.96 -5.75
N GLY A 16 -2.34 -11.38 -4.72
CA GLY A 16 -2.13 -12.79 -4.41
C GLY A 16 -1.18 -13.48 -5.38
N SER A 17 -1.02 -14.78 -5.20
CA SER A 17 -0.05 -15.55 -6.00
C SER A 17 -0.34 -15.49 -7.50
N LYS A 18 -1.61 -15.42 -7.88
CA LYS A 18 -2.00 -15.37 -9.28
C LYS A 18 -1.48 -14.12 -9.98
N VAL A 19 -1.60 -12.96 -9.33
CA VAL A 19 -1.13 -11.68 -9.88
C VAL A 19 0.38 -11.56 -9.74
N LEU A 20 0.92 -11.96 -8.57
CA LEU A 20 2.34 -11.84 -8.29
C LEU A 20 3.19 -12.85 -9.05
N GLY A 21 2.59 -13.96 -9.49
CA GLY A 21 3.30 -14.99 -10.22
C GLY A 21 4.14 -15.91 -9.34
N GLU A 22 4.00 -15.80 -8.03
CA GLU A 22 4.73 -16.62 -7.06
C GLU A 22 4.00 -16.58 -5.73
N ASP A 23 4.27 -17.57 -4.87
CA ASP A 23 3.70 -17.59 -3.53
C ASP A 23 4.57 -16.73 -2.61
N VAL A 24 3.91 -15.85 -1.86
CA VAL A 24 4.55 -15.02 -0.85
C VAL A 24 3.99 -15.47 0.50
N ALA A 25 4.80 -16.20 1.26
CA ALA A 25 4.38 -16.77 2.53
C ALA A 25 5.09 -16.15 3.73
N SER A 26 6.11 -15.31 3.48
CA SER A 26 6.90 -14.70 4.55
C SER A 26 7.32 -13.29 4.13
N VAL A 27 7.74 -12.51 5.13
CA VAL A 27 8.30 -11.17 4.86
C VAL A 27 9.53 -11.28 3.97
N ALA A 28 10.35 -12.32 4.16
CA ALA A 28 11.53 -12.53 3.32
C ALA A 28 11.14 -12.78 1.85
N ASP A 29 10.07 -13.55 1.63
CA ASP A 29 9.55 -13.77 0.27
C ASP A 29 9.12 -12.44 -0.36
N LEU A 30 8.40 -11.63 0.41
CA LEU A 30 7.92 -10.33 -0.07
C LEU A 30 9.09 -9.40 -0.36
N GLU A 31 10.09 -9.38 0.50
CA GLU A 31 11.28 -8.57 0.31
C GLU A 31 11.96 -8.93 -1.01
N ARG A 32 12.11 -10.22 -1.29
CA ARG A 32 12.72 -10.66 -2.55
C ARG A 32 11.88 -10.27 -3.75
N ALA A 33 10.56 -10.41 -3.66
CA ALA A 33 9.67 -10.03 -4.75
C ALA A 33 9.77 -8.53 -5.05
N VAL A 34 9.76 -7.71 -4.01
CA VAL A 34 9.91 -6.26 -4.15
C VAL A 34 11.27 -5.91 -4.72
N GLY A 35 12.33 -6.59 -4.26
CA GLY A 35 13.69 -6.36 -4.75
C GLY A 35 13.88 -6.68 -6.23
N ARG A 36 13.13 -7.64 -6.75
CA ARG A 36 13.12 -7.96 -8.18
C ARG A 36 12.22 -7.02 -8.97
N GLY A 37 11.34 -6.30 -8.29
CA GLY A 37 10.29 -5.51 -8.91
C GLY A 37 9.01 -6.32 -9.04
N LEU A 38 7.91 -5.76 -8.50
CA LEU A 38 6.61 -6.42 -8.59
C LEU A 38 6.06 -6.34 -10.00
N PRO A 39 5.23 -7.31 -10.43
CA PRO A 39 4.57 -7.20 -11.73
C PRO A 39 3.72 -5.93 -11.83
N PHE A 40 3.66 -5.35 -13.01
CA PHE A 40 2.80 -4.19 -13.25
C PHE A 40 1.34 -4.51 -12.92
N ALA A 41 0.93 -5.76 -13.10
CA ALA A 41 -0.42 -6.21 -12.76
C ALA A 41 -0.76 -5.98 -11.28
N ALA A 42 0.24 -5.99 -10.39
CA ALA A 42 0.02 -5.72 -8.97
C ALA A 42 -0.40 -4.27 -8.76
N LEU A 43 0.22 -3.33 -9.48
CA LEU A 43 -0.20 -1.93 -9.42
C LEU A 43 -1.65 -1.78 -9.88
N LYS A 44 -1.99 -2.38 -11.00
CA LYS A 44 -3.36 -2.33 -11.53
C LYS A 44 -4.35 -2.92 -10.54
N TYR A 45 -3.97 -4.01 -9.89
CA TYR A 45 -4.82 -4.66 -8.89
C TYR A 45 -5.10 -3.72 -7.71
N VAL A 46 -4.05 -3.12 -7.16
CA VAL A 46 -4.20 -2.21 -6.01
C VAL A 46 -5.04 -1.00 -6.38
N VAL A 47 -4.72 -0.35 -7.50
CA VAL A 47 -5.42 0.86 -7.94
C VAL A 47 -6.90 0.58 -8.17
N ARG A 48 -7.23 -0.60 -8.73
CA ARG A 48 -8.61 -0.96 -9.02
C ARG A 48 -9.50 -0.96 -7.78
N HIS A 49 -8.94 -1.22 -6.61
CA HIS A 49 -9.70 -1.31 -5.37
C HIS A 49 -9.97 0.04 -4.71
N PHE A 50 -9.42 1.12 -5.27
CA PHE A 50 -9.69 2.47 -4.77
C PHE A 50 -10.88 3.09 -5.51
N PRO A 51 -11.60 4.05 -4.89
CA PRO A 51 -12.67 4.76 -5.58
C PRO A 51 -12.15 5.43 -6.86
N GLN A 52 -13.00 5.52 -7.87
CA GLN A 52 -12.63 6.02 -9.19
C GLN A 52 -11.86 7.35 -9.12
N ARG A 53 -12.33 8.30 -8.31
CA ARG A 53 -11.70 9.62 -8.22
C ARG A 53 -10.35 9.61 -7.53
N GLN A 54 -9.97 8.50 -6.88
CA GLN A 54 -8.68 8.37 -6.19
C GLN A 54 -7.65 7.58 -7.00
N LYS A 55 -8.07 6.92 -8.07
CA LYS A 55 -7.22 5.96 -8.78
C LYS A 55 -5.97 6.60 -9.36
N THR A 56 -6.13 7.75 -10.03
CA THR A 56 -5.00 8.45 -10.64
C THR A 56 -3.98 8.87 -9.56
N ARG A 57 -4.48 9.38 -8.44
CA ARG A 57 -3.64 9.81 -7.32
C ARG A 57 -2.83 8.64 -6.76
N VAL A 58 -3.49 7.50 -6.49
CA VAL A 58 -2.83 6.33 -5.96
C VAL A 58 -1.77 5.81 -6.93
N GLN A 59 -2.12 5.74 -8.20
CA GLN A 59 -1.18 5.28 -9.21
C GLN A 59 0.05 6.21 -9.29
N GLN A 60 -0.14 7.52 -9.19
CA GLN A 60 0.97 8.47 -9.29
C GLN A 60 1.88 8.46 -8.05
N ILE A 61 1.38 8.02 -6.91
CA ILE A 61 2.24 7.82 -5.74
C ILE A 61 3.28 6.74 -6.05
N VAL A 62 2.89 5.69 -6.78
CA VAL A 62 3.76 4.56 -7.08
C VAL A 62 4.65 4.83 -8.28
N VAL A 63 4.07 5.28 -9.40
CA VAL A 63 4.76 5.49 -10.67
C VAL A 63 4.40 6.86 -11.21
N PRO A 64 5.39 7.72 -11.52
CA PRO A 64 5.11 9.01 -12.15
C PRO A 64 4.37 8.82 -13.47
N ARG A 65 3.50 9.77 -13.77
CA ARG A 65 2.70 9.73 -14.99
C ARG A 65 3.56 9.56 -16.24
N SER A 66 4.70 10.24 -16.28
CA SER A 66 5.60 10.20 -17.45
C SER A 66 6.24 8.83 -17.65
N THR A 67 6.22 7.96 -16.65
CA THR A 67 6.89 6.66 -16.68
C THR A 67 5.92 5.50 -16.82
N LEU A 68 4.63 5.76 -16.58
CA LEU A 68 3.61 4.71 -16.45
C LEU A 68 3.55 3.79 -17.66
N GLN A 69 3.48 4.36 -18.86
CA GLN A 69 3.35 3.55 -20.08
C GLN A 69 4.55 2.64 -20.26
N ARG A 70 5.76 3.12 -19.98
CA ARG A 70 6.96 2.32 -20.10
C ARG A 70 6.94 1.14 -19.13
N ARG A 71 6.49 1.34 -17.89
CA ARG A 71 6.38 0.25 -16.92
C ARG A 71 5.36 -0.77 -17.35
N GLU A 72 4.25 -0.30 -17.93
CA GLU A 72 3.22 -1.21 -18.43
C GLU A 72 3.76 -2.08 -19.56
N GLU A 73 4.51 -1.49 -20.49
CA GLU A 73 5.10 -2.21 -21.61
C GLU A 73 6.14 -3.22 -21.12
N GLU A 74 6.91 -2.86 -20.10
CA GLU A 74 7.88 -3.77 -19.51
C GLU A 74 7.22 -4.87 -18.68
N GLY A 75 6.00 -4.63 -18.22
CA GLY A 75 5.25 -5.59 -17.41
C GLY A 75 5.72 -5.68 -15.96
N ARG A 76 6.62 -4.82 -15.53
CA ARG A 76 7.26 -4.91 -14.21
C ARG A 76 7.64 -3.53 -13.69
N LEU A 77 7.39 -3.36 -12.39
CA LEU A 77 7.80 -2.14 -11.69
C LEU A 77 9.28 -2.22 -11.33
N ARG A 78 9.89 -1.05 -11.12
CA ARG A 78 11.23 -0.96 -10.55
C ARG A 78 11.17 -1.26 -9.05
N PRO A 79 12.30 -1.63 -8.43
CA PRO A 79 12.30 -1.90 -6.98
C PRO A 79 11.76 -0.74 -6.14
N ALA A 80 12.16 0.50 -6.43
CA ALA A 80 11.69 1.65 -5.66
C ALA A 80 10.18 1.85 -5.81
N GLU A 81 9.65 1.64 -7.00
CA GLU A 81 8.21 1.70 -7.26
C GLU A 81 7.48 0.58 -6.52
N SER A 82 8.07 -0.60 -6.53
CA SER A 82 7.53 -1.75 -5.83
C SER A 82 7.48 -1.53 -4.33
N GLU A 83 8.49 -0.85 -3.76
CA GLU A 83 8.49 -0.49 -2.35
C GLU A 83 7.33 0.45 -2.01
N ARG A 84 7.06 1.42 -2.89
CA ARG A 84 5.92 2.32 -2.65
C ARG A 84 4.59 1.57 -2.73
N LEU A 85 4.47 0.65 -3.67
CA LEU A 85 3.26 -0.16 -3.79
C LEU A 85 3.07 -1.06 -2.57
N GLU A 86 4.16 -1.68 -2.10
CA GLU A 86 4.11 -2.50 -0.90
C GLU A 86 3.65 -1.69 0.30
N ARG A 87 4.15 -0.45 0.46
CA ARG A 87 3.73 0.41 1.57
C ARG A 87 2.24 0.71 1.52
N ILE A 88 1.69 0.95 0.33
CA ILE A 88 0.25 1.16 0.18
C ILE A 88 -0.53 -0.08 0.60
N ALA A 89 -0.13 -1.25 0.12
CA ALA A 89 -0.79 -2.51 0.47
C ALA A 89 -0.68 -2.81 1.96
N ARG A 90 0.47 -2.49 2.56
CA ARG A 90 0.69 -2.68 3.99
C ARG A 90 -0.23 -1.77 4.82
N LEU A 91 -0.33 -0.50 4.44
CA LEU A 91 -1.22 0.43 5.14
C LEU A 91 -2.70 0.03 4.97
N ALA A 92 -3.07 -0.46 3.79
CA ALA A 92 -4.42 -0.95 3.56
C ALA A 92 -4.73 -2.14 4.47
N THR A 93 -3.78 -3.05 4.62
CA THR A 93 -3.93 -4.22 5.50
C THR A 93 -4.11 -3.78 6.95
N LEU A 94 -3.28 -2.84 7.40
CA LEU A 94 -3.38 -2.32 8.78
C LEU A 94 -4.70 -1.57 9.00
N ALA A 95 -5.12 -0.77 8.04
CA ALA A 95 -6.38 -0.03 8.16
C ALA A 95 -7.57 -0.97 8.22
N GLU A 96 -7.57 -2.03 7.42
CA GLU A 96 -8.63 -3.04 7.44
C GLU A 96 -8.69 -3.75 8.79
N GLN A 97 -7.54 -3.96 9.41
CA GLN A 97 -7.47 -4.54 10.74
C GLN A 97 -8.10 -3.66 11.80
N VAL A 98 -7.93 -2.34 11.67
CA VAL A 98 -8.49 -1.38 12.63
C VAL A 98 -10.01 -1.25 12.46
N TRP A 99 -10.49 -1.10 11.24
CA TRP A 99 -11.89 -0.82 10.97
C TRP A 99 -12.72 -2.05 10.66
N GLU A 100 -12.08 -3.18 10.38
CA GLU A 100 -12.76 -4.43 10.03
C GLU A 100 -13.75 -4.26 8.88
N SER A 101 -13.48 -3.28 8.01
CA SER A 101 -14.34 -2.93 6.88
C SER A 101 -13.47 -2.34 5.78
N PRO A 102 -13.44 -2.94 4.58
CA PRO A 102 -12.67 -2.38 3.46
C PRO A 102 -13.08 -0.96 3.11
N GLU A 103 -14.38 -0.65 3.18
CA GLU A 103 -14.88 0.69 2.84
C GLU A 103 -14.41 1.74 3.84
N GLU A 104 -14.45 1.42 5.13
CA GLU A 104 -13.98 2.35 6.16
C GLU A 104 -12.47 2.53 6.09
N ALA A 105 -11.73 1.44 5.82
CA ALA A 105 -10.28 1.52 5.64
C ALA A 105 -9.93 2.42 4.47
N GLN A 106 -10.63 2.29 3.34
CA GLN A 106 -10.42 3.12 2.16
C GLN A 106 -10.70 4.59 2.48
N ARG A 107 -11.78 4.84 3.23
CA ARG A 107 -12.12 6.21 3.61
C ARG A 107 -11.04 6.84 4.47
N PHE A 108 -10.51 6.10 5.43
CA PHE A 108 -9.40 6.57 6.25
C PHE A 108 -8.18 6.89 5.38
N LEU A 109 -7.81 5.98 4.49
CA LEU A 109 -6.59 6.14 3.69
C LEU A 109 -6.63 7.35 2.77
N THR A 110 -7.81 7.74 2.31
CA THR A 110 -7.93 8.78 1.28
C THR A 110 -8.38 10.14 1.84
N ALA A 111 -8.71 10.24 3.12
CA ALA A 111 -9.17 11.48 3.72
C ALA A 111 -8.05 12.15 4.53
N PRO A 112 -7.97 13.49 4.49
CA PRO A 112 -7.03 14.21 5.36
C PRO A 112 -7.27 13.89 6.82
N HIS A 113 -6.21 13.78 7.61
CA HIS A 113 -6.31 13.48 9.03
C HIS A 113 -5.57 14.51 9.87
N PRO A 114 -6.21 15.05 10.92
CA PRO A 114 -5.58 16.09 11.75
C PRO A 114 -4.24 15.68 12.35
N GLN A 115 -4.09 14.42 12.75
CA GLN A 115 -2.86 13.91 13.35
C GLN A 115 -1.74 13.73 12.32
N LEU A 116 -2.04 13.89 11.03
CA LEU A 116 -1.08 13.82 9.95
C LEU A 116 -0.96 15.17 9.24
N GLU A 117 -1.16 16.25 9.99
CA GLU A 117 -1.08 17.63 9.45
C GLU A 117 -2.03 17.84 8.29
N ASN A 118 -3.19 17.22 8.39
CA ASN A 118 -4.26 17.28 7.37
C ASN A 118 -3.84 16.69 6.02
N GLN A 119 -2.85 15.81 6.04
CA GLN A 119 -2.51 15.01 4.87
C GLN A 119 -3.29 13.69 4.92
N ALA A 120 -3.61 13.15 3.75
CA ALA A 120 -4.23 11.84 3.68
C ALA A 120 -3.17 10.76 3.90
N PRO A 121 -3.49 9.70 4.65
CA PRO A 121 -2.54 8.62 4.91
C PRO A 121 -1.87 8.05 3.66
N ILE A 122 -2.64 7.91 2.56
CA ILE A 122 -2.12 7.33 1.32
C ILE A 122 -0.96 8.15 0.75
N ASP A 123 -1.01 9.48 0.88
CA ASP A 123 0.05 10.33 0.35
C ASP A 123 1.35 10.15 1.12
N LEU A 124 1.26 9.79 2.39
CA LEU A 124 2.44 9.57 3.22
C LEU A 124 3.15 8.26 2.90
N ALA A 125 2.49 7.36 2.16
CA ALA A 125 3.11 6.11 1.73
C ALA A 125 4.22 6.32 0.69
N ALA A 126 4.34 7.54 0.16
CA ALA A 126 5.40 7.87 -0.78
C ALA A 126 6.80 7.72 -0.17
N THR A 127 6.93 7.85 1.15
CA THR A 127 8.21 7.71 1.85
C THR A 127 8.10 6.72 3.00
N ASP A 128 9.25 6.18 3.41
CA ASP A 128 9.30 5.30 4.57
C ASP A 128 8.89 6.03 5.86
N LEU A 129 9.42 7.23 6.06
CA LEU A 129 9.10 8.00 7.26
C LEU A 129 7.62 8.37 7.31
N GLY A 130 7.04 8.75 6.18
CA GLY A 130 5.60 9.02 6.12
C GLY A 130 4.77 7.81 6.46
N THR A 131 5.18 6.66 5.94
CA THR A 131 4.51 5.38 6.23
C THR A 131 4.54 5.07 7.71
N ARG A 132 5.69 5.27 8.36
CA ARG A 132 5.82 5.02 9.81
C ARG A 132 4.87 5.90 10.61
N ARG A 133 4.67 7.14 10.19
CA ARG A 133 3.72 8.03 10.86
C ARG A 133 2.30 7.49 10.80
N VAL A 134 1.90 6.97 9.66
CA VAL A 134 0.58 6.36 9.49
C VAL A 134 0.46 5.09 10.33
N GLU A 135 1.50 4.26 10.32
CA GLU A 135 1.50 3.02 11.12
C GLU A 135 1.34 3.34 12.61
N THR A 136 2.03 4.37 13.09
CA THR A 136 1.92 4.79 14.48
C THR A 136 0.49 5.25 14.81
N LEU A 137 -0.13 6.02 13.92
CA LEU A 137 -1.49 6.46 14.10
C LEU A 137 -2.46 5.27 14.13
N LEU A 138 -2.32 4.33 13.20
CA LEU A 138 -3.17 3.15 13.14
C LEU A 138 -3.02 2.29 14.41
N TRP A 139 -1.79 2.16 14.90
CA TRP A 139 -1.54 1.43 16.14
C TRP A 139 -2.27 2.07 17.32
N LYS A 140 -2.22 3.41 17.42
CA LYS A 140 -2.92 4.13 18.48
C LYS A 140 -4.43 3.94 18.38
N LEU A 141 -4.97 4.01 17.17
CA LEU A 141 -6.41 3.81 16.96
C LEU A 141 -6.83 2.39 17.32
N GLU A 142 -6.05 1.40 16.96
CA GLU A 142 -6.34 0.01 17.27
C GLU A 142 -6.35 -0.26 18.77
N HIS A 143 -5.46 0.40 19.51
CA HIS A 143 -5.31 0.20 20.95
C HIS A 143 -6.07 1.25 21.77
N SER A 144 -6.95 2.02 21.13
CA SER A 144 -7.79 3.02 21.79
C SER A 144 -6.98 4.06 22.57
N LEU A 145 -5.80 4.40 22.06
CA LEU A 145 -4.99 5.44 22.67
C LEU A 145 -5.40 6.81 22.15
N PRO A 146 -5.16 7.89 22.93
CA PRO A 146 -5.46 9.24 22.44
C PRO A 146 -4.68 9.55 21.16
N VAL A 147 -5.33 10.21 20.22
CA VAL A 147 -4.73 10.62 18.95
C VAL A 147 -4.81 12.13 18.76
#